data_b97fe5ce5763928b6e1de31d493376a3
#
_entry.id   b97fe5ce5763928b6e1de31d493376a3
#
_cell.length_a   1.000
_cell.length_b   1.000
_cell.length_c   1.000
_cell.angle_alpha   90.00
_cell.angle_beta   90.00
_cell.angle_gamma   90.00
#
_symmetry.space_group_name_H-M   'P 1'
#
loop_
_entity.id
_entity.type
_entity.pdbx_description
1 polymer ?
#
loop_
_entity_poly.entity_id
_entity_poly.type
_entity_poly.pdbx_seq_one_letter_code
_entity_poly.pdbx_strand_id
1 'polypeptide(L)'
;VFRGASRRGFARRVDGRGRLAERREQVKPRRVVRRKGAGWSRVAVALVGSFCLLIVVFVGADYSMNAGKIHGGVSVGGVDLGGKTPAQAREILSRQKQRELGVIRLRGPKGTRALSAQSLGMDLDVGSSVERAYSVGRGRGLFGDLVDRLRADFGAVKVEPAIDYRPEVAKERVRRMASRLDRSPRNASIRISGGHVRVIDAREGYRVDRARTLDSIRDAVESMSGRAKIYGETIEPQVPTSSAVAAARKVRGALEHDVTLSALGRRWTLSRVEIGRALYVTRSGRDLEVHLSPGRLRESLSGVYDALTVRPVEAGYVVDDPLDIKVTPSRNGRKIESEKLIGAIRHGVFSGDFRYEVPLAVWRPKLTTDEARRLKPTQLIGEYRTNYMTYSDDPGRVKNLQIASRAISGRLVAPGEIFSFNAVAAPLHYYPTKVIVGGKVEKADGGGLCQVSTNLYMAANEAGLEPIERHPHYAELPYVRPGFDATVWFGSLDMKFKNTSPGYILLEESVDTKTGWVTARIYGRPTGKHVEMWSKKVYSSPKMTKWVTYKKVTKDGKVLFDGVLHTDTYKPLKND
;
A
#
# COMPACT_ATOMS: atom_id res chain seq x y z
N VAL A 1 -11.15 17.12 -18.41
CA VAL A 1 -11.95 18.27 -18.87
C VAL A 1 -11.64 19.47 -17.97
N PHE A 2 -11.11 20.48 -18.64
CA PHE A 2 -10.94 21.90 -18.25
C PHE A 2 -9.93 22.23 -17.13
N ARG A 3 -8.75 22.89 -17.42
CA ARG A 3 -8.45 24.31 -17.77
C ARG A 3 -8.90 25.29 -16.67
N GLY A 4 -8.01 26.11 -16.15
CA GLY A 4 -7.30 27.26 -16.55
C GLY A 4 -6.57 27.85 -15.35
N ALA A 5 -5.37 28.30 -15.44
CA ALA A 5 -4.82 29.52 -15.95
C ALA A 5 -5.10 30.77 -15.08
N SER A 6 -4.03 31.43 -14.61
CA SER A 6 -3.70 32.84 -14.77
C SER A 6 -2.74 33.27 -13.66
N ARG A 7 -1.44 33.51 -13.88
CA ARG A 7 -0.76 34.75 -14.32
C ARG A 7 -1.22 36.05 -13.61
N ARG A 8 -0.24 36.67 -12.91
CA ARG A 8 0.23 38.06 -12.97
C ARG A 8 1.20 38.24 -11.81
N GLY A 9 2.46 38.61 -11.89
CA GLY A 9 3.09 39.54 -12.85
C GLY A 9 3.08 40.94 -12.28
N PHE A 10 4.21 41.36 -11.63
CA PHE A 10 4.51 42.77 -11.57
C PHE A 10 6.03 42.99 -11.64
N ALA A 11 6.44 43.45 -12.80
CA ALA A 11 7.68 44.12 -13.05
C ALA A 11 7.57 45.56 -12.59
N ARG A 12 8.62 46.14 -12.02
CA ARG A 12 8.84 47.57 -12.07
C ARG A 12 10.27 47.87 -12.49
N ARG A 13 10.34 48.34 -13.69
CA ARG A 13 11.39 49.17 -14.26
C ARG A 13 11.57 50.42 -13.39
N VAL A 14 12.82 50.88 -13.28
CA VAL A 14 13.11 52.32 -13.25
C VAL A 14 14.34 52.56 -14.12
N ASP A 15 14.07 53.26 -15.22
CA ASP A 15 15.00 54.01 -16.04
C ASP A 15 15.33 55.31 -15.33
N GLY A 16 16.46 55.92 -15.62
CA GLY A 16 16.71 57.29 -15.26
C GLY A 16 18.14 57.77 -15.42
N ARG A 17 18.52 58.06 -16.64
CA ARG A 17 19.69 58.88 -17.00
C ARG A 17 19.67 60.21 -16.28
N GLY A 18 20.84 60.69 -15.87
CA GLY A 18 21.05 62.09 -15.45
C GLY A 18 22.51 62.48 -15.55
N ARG A 19 22.88 63.03 -16.69
CA ARG A 19 24.11 63.82 -16.86
C ARG A 19 23.94 65.13 -16.11
N LEU A 20 25.06 65.67 -15.61
CA LEU A 20 25.36 67.12 -15.54
C LEU A 20 26.78 67.21 -15.02
N ALA A 21 27.72 67.58 -15.83
CA ALA A 21 28.10 68.96 -16.23
C ALA A 21 29.19 69.51 -15.32
N GLU A 22 30.33 69.64 -15.93
CA GLU A 22 31.51 70.38 -15.49
C GLU A 22 31.18 71.77 -15.02
N ARG A 23 31.81 72.25 -13.95
CA ARG A 23 32.14 73.60 -13.73
C ARG A 23 33.63 73.74 -13.36
N ARG A 24 34.36 74.17 -14.33
CA ARG A 24 35.70 74.77 -14.10
C ARG A 24 35.50 76.11 -13.40
N GLU A 25 36.14 76.27 -12.28
CA GLU A 25 36.44 77.61 -11.76
C GLU A 25 37.96 77.76 -11.70
N GLN A 26 38.38 78.75 -12.44
CA GLN A 26 39.74 79.23 -12.49
C GLN A 26 40.05 80.01 -11.21
N VAL A 27 41.09 79.67 -10.50
CA VAL A 27 41.65 80.58 -9.48
C VAL A 27 43.11 80.89 -9.85
N LYS A 28 43.36 82.16 -9.99
CA LYS A 28 44.63 82.76 -10.32
C LYS A 28 45.77 82.43 -9.28
N PRO A 29 47.00 82.50 -9.72
CA PRO A 29 48.16 82.14 -8.84
C PRO A 29 48.47 83.30 -7.89
N ARG A 30 48.61 83.01 -6.59
CA ARG A 30 49.22 83.92 -5.61
C ARG A 30 50.70 83.56 -5.43
N ARG A 31 51.48 84.63 -5.53
CA ARG A 31 52.93 84.71 -5.42
C ARG A 31 53.45 83.97 -4.13
N VAL A 32 54.40 83.17 -4.30
CA VAL A 32 55.23 82.58 -3.24
C VAL A 32 56.22 83.61 -2.75
N VAL A 33 56.09 83.90 -1.48
CA VAL A 33 57.13 84.61 -0.74
C VAL A 33 58.10 83.57 -0.12
N ARG A 34 59.29 83.54 -0.65
CA ARG A 34 60.40 82.71 -0.11
C ARG A 34 60.87 83.34 1.26
N ARG A 35 60.60 82.65 2.34
CA ARG A 35 61.32 82.86 3.64
C ARG A 35 62.38 81.76 3.80
N LYS A 36 63.59 82.16 3.82
CA LYS A 36 64.73 81.39 4.21
C LYS A 36 64.61 81.07 5.73
N GLY A 37 64.46 79.76 6.04
CA GLY A 37 64.51 79.21 7.37
C GLY A 37 65.56 78.13 7.45
N ALA A 38 66.84 78.50 7.52
CA ALA A 38 67.96 77.62 7.81
C ALA A 38 68.08 77.46 9.37
N GLY A 39 67.48 76.43 9.92
CA GLY A 39 67.56 76.13 11.31
C GLY A 39 67.00 74.79 11.75
N TRP A 40 66.01 74.23 11.03
CA TRP A 40 65.28 73.01 11.40
C TRP A 40 65.94 71.70 10.96
N SER A 41 66.83 71.74 10.00
CA SER A 41 67.47 70.53 9.44
C SER A 41 68.51 69.91 10.41
N ARG A 42 69.18 70.70 11.17
CA ARG A 42 70.16 70.20 12.14
C ARG A 42 69.58 69.57 13.40
N VAL A 43 68.40 70.07 13.86
CA VAL A 43 67.67 69.51 14.97
C VAL A 43 66.93 68.23 14.57
N ALA A 44 66.39 68.23 13.38
CA ALA A 44 65.72 66.99 12.82
C ALA A 44 66.73 65.88 12.58
N VAL A 45 67.93 66.19 12.03
CA VAL A 45 69.00 65.22 11.85
C VAL A 45 69.53 64.68 13.18
N ALA A 46 69.69 65.58 14.20
CA ALA A 46 70.07 65.17 15.52
C ALA A 46 69.02 64.30 16.25
N LEU A 47 67.72 64.62 16.09
CA LEU A 47 66.64 63.81 16.64
C LEU A 47 66.52 62.47 15.94
N VAL A 48 66.65 62.41 14.59
CA VAL A 48 66.69 61.15 13.82
C VAL A 48 67.95 60.33 14.20
N GLY A 49 69.07 61.00 14.30
CA GLY A 49 70.31 60.32 14.76
C GLY A 49 70.21 59.74 16.16
N SER A 50 69.70 60.51 17.14
CA SER A 50 69.43 60.03 18.48
C SER A 50 68.42 58.91 18.56
N PHE A 51 67.36 59.01 17.73
CA PHE A 51 66.35 57.94 17.59
C PHE A 51 66.95 56.66 17.00
N CYS A 52 67.74 56.78 15.93
CA CYS A 52 68.49 55.64 15.40
C CYS A 52 69.50 55.05 16.39
N LEU A 53 70.18 55.86 17.13
CA LEU A 53 71.14 55.40 18.21
C LEU A 53 70.37 54.66 19.32
N LEU A 54 69.21 55.21 19.75
CA LEU A 54 68.36 54.53 20.75
C LEU A 54 67.86 53.22 20.23
N ILE A 55 67.49 53.11 18.92
CA ILE A 55 67.08 51.85 18.28
C ILE A 55 68.25 50.87 18.29
N VAL A 56 69.47 51.30 17.95
CA VAL A 56 70.66 50.44 17.89
C VAL A 56 71.01 49.95 19.28
N VAL A 57 70.97 50.84 20.30
CA VAL A 57 71.18 50.47 21.69
C VAL A 57 70.11 49.52 22.20
N PHE A 58 68.82 49.80 21.87
CA PHE A 58 67.75 48.93 22.25
C PHE A 58 67.87 47.55 21.62
N VAL A 59 68.15 47.49 20.29
CA VAL A 59 68.35 46.22 19.55
C VAL A 59 69.56 45.46 20.06
N GLY A 60 70.68 46.20 20.40
CA GLY A 60 71.86 45.60 20.96
C GLY A 60 71.64 45.02 22.39
N ALA A 61 70.91 45.76 23.23
CA ALA A 61 70.53 45.31 24.58
C ALA A 61 69.56 44.10 24.47
N ASP A 62 68.56 44.17 23.58
CA ASP A 62 67.66 43.06 23.37
C ASP A 62 68.36 41.81 22.85
N TYR A 63 69.30 42.00 21.88
CA TYR A 63 70.11 40.89 21.39
C TYR A 63 70.96 40.23 22.46
N SER A 64 71.57 41.03 23.35
CA SER A 64 72.44 40.51 24.45
C SER A 64 71.59 39.81 25.54
N MET A 65 70.43 40.36 25.88
CA MET A 65 69.50 39.80 26.89
C MET A 65 68.82 38.54 26.43
N ASN A 66 68.51 38.45 25.14
CA ASN A 66 67.82 37.33 24.56
C ASN A 66 68.70 36.36 23.74
N ALA A 67 70.04 36.55 23.83
CA ALA A 67 71.02 35.64 23.19
C ALA A 67 70.82 34.21 23.70
N GLY A 68 70.48 33.28 22.77
CA GLY A 68 70.21 31.86 23.07
C GLY A 68 68.93 31.58 23.86
N LYS A 69 68.02 32.59 24.03
CA LYS A 69 66.73 32.44 24.70
C LYS A 69 65.56 32.80 23.77
N ILE A 70 64.39 32.33 24.10
CA ILE A 70 63.11 32.72 23.44
C ILE A 70 62.80 34.16 23.87
N HIS A 71 62.35 35.03 22.96
CA HIS A 71 61.98 36.41 23.29
C HIS A 71 60.90 36.49 24.37
N GLY A 72 60.94 37.55 25.15
CA GLY A 72 59.93 37.84 26.17
C GLY A 72 58.54 37.89 25.58
N GLY A 73 57.50 37.46 26.30
CA GLY A 73 56.13 37.48 25.88
C GLY A 73 55.74 36.45 24.78
N VAL A 74 56.64 35.53 24.40
CA VAL A 74 56.34 34.42 23.51
C VAL A 74 55.75 33.25 24.28
N SER A 75 54.56 32.83 23.88
CA SER A 75 53.85 31.66 24.44
C SER A 75 53.48 30.64 23.37
N VAL A 76 53.49 29.34 23.74
CA VAL A 76 53.05 28.22 22.88
C VAL A 76 51.84 27.54 23.52
N GLY A 77 50.68 27.52 22.83
CA GLY A 77 49.47 26.92 23.38
C GLY A 77 49.05 27.49 24.75
N GLY A 78 49.36 28.76 25.02
CA GLY A 78 49.08 29.41 26.29
C GLY A 78 50.16 29.21 27.37
N VAL A 79 51.24 28.46 27.10
CA VAL A 79 52.37 28.26 27.99
C VAL A 79 53.43 29.32 27.71
N ASP A 80 53.74 30.16 28.70
CA ASP A 80 54.77 31.20 28.56
C ASP A 80 56.15 30.56 28.49
N LEU A 81 56.89 30.85 27.40
CA LEU A 81 58.27 30.41 27.18
C LEU A 81 59.26 31.57 27.11
N GLY A 82 58.79 32.78 27.33
CA GLY A 82 59.63 33.99 27.31
C GLY A 82 60.84 33.92 28.26
N GLY A 83 62.01 34.33 27.78
CA GLY A 83 63.24 34.32 28.51
C GLY A 83 63.87 32.95 28.83
N LYS A 84 63.26 31.85 28.32
CA LYS A 84 63.76 30.47 28.50
C LYS A 84 64.67 30.06 27.35
N THR A 85 65.71 29.26 27.68
CA THR A 85 66.51 28.60 26.65
C THR A 85 65.66 27.50 25.91
N PRO A 86 66.00 27.12 24.68
CA PRO A 86 65.29 26.00 23.99
C PRO A 86 65.26 24.71 24.82
N ALA A 87 66.28 24.41 25.60
CA ALA A 87 66.32 23.24 26.49
C ALA A 87 65.28 23.34 27.61
N GLN A 88 65.22 24.49 28.27
CA GLN A 88 64.25 24.78 29.35
C GLN A 88 62.83 24.80 28.80
N ALA A 89 62.61 25.40 27.60
CA ALA A 89 61.33 25.42 26.93
C ALA A 89 60.85 24.02 26.60
N ARG A 90 61.73 23.14 26.12
CA ARG A 90 61.39 21.71 25.85
C ARG A 90 60.93 21.00 27.11
N GLU A 91 61.65 21.22 28.22
CA GLU A 91 61.30 20.63 29.52
C GLU A 91 59.92 21.12 30.01
N ILE A 92 59.64 22.42 29.92
CA ILE A 92 58.37 23.04 30.33
C ILE A 92 57.23 22.48 29.49
N LEU A 93 57.39 22.49 28.16
CA LEU A 93 56.35 21.96 27.25
C LEU A 93 56.15 20.45 27.40
N SER A 94 57.22 19.68 27.67
CA SER A 94 57.09 18.23 27.89
C SER A 94 56.30 17.92 29.16
N ARG A 95 56.60 18.67 30.29
CA ARG A 95 55.83 18.53 31.53
C ARG A 95 54.35 18.93 31.33
N GLN A 96 54.10 20.01 30.59
CA GLN A 96 52.75 20.48 30.33
C GLN A 96 52.00 19.51 29.42
N LYS A 97 52.66 18.97 28.37
CA LYS A 97 52.14 17.89 27.52
C LYS A 97 51.67 16.70 28.35
N GLN A 98 52.54 16.21 29.25
CA GLN A 98 52.19 15.07 30.09
C GLN A 98 51.04 15.37 31.06
N ARG A 99 50.99 16.57 31.61
CA ARG A 99 49.98 17.00 32.58
C ARG A 99 48.62 17.20 31.96
N GLU A 100 48.50 17.92 30.82
CA GLU A 100 47.23 18.35 30.24
C GLU A 100 46.80 17.47 29.07
N LEU A 101 47.74 16.99 28.25
CA LEU A 101 47.40 16.18 27.05
C LEU A 101 47.53 14.68 27.31
N GLY A 102 48.19 14.26 28.38
CA GLY A 102 48.16 12.84 28.81
C GLY A 102 46.75 12.35 29.08
N VAL A 103 45.86 13.22 29.58
CA VAL A 103 44.45 12.92 29.83
C VAL A 103 43.57 14.08 29.39
N ILE A 104 42.99 14.00 28.17
CA ILE A 104 41.99 14.94 27.71
C ILE A 104 40.63 14.55 28.30
N ARG A 105 39.99 15.50 28.97
CA ARG A 105 38.66 15.34 29.58
C ARG A 105 37.57 15.83 28.63
N LEU A 106 36.84 14.86 28.04
CA LEU A 106 35.71 15.15 27.16
C LEU A 106 34.42 15.19 27.97
N ARG A 107 33.86 16.36 28.15
CA ARG A 107 32.56 16.56 28.81
C ARG A 107 31.42 16.32 27.84
N GLY A 108 30.55 15.37 28.15
CA GLY A 108 29.39 15.01 27.32
C GLY A 108 28.11 14.81 28.13
N PRO A 109 27.02 14.39 27.50
CA PRO A 109 25.68 14.25 28.11
C PRO A 109 25.61 13.17 29.20
N LYS A 110 26.54 12.21 29.19
CA LYS A 110 26.63 11.12 30.18
C LYS A 110 27.84 11.29 31.13
N GLY A 111 28.27 12.53 31.37
CA GLY A 111 29.43 12.85 32.21
C GLY A 111 30.70 13.06 31.42
N THR A 112 31.84 13.05 32.13
CA THR A 112 33.18 13.31 31.56
C THR A 112 33.86 11.98 31.24
N ARG A 113 34.50 11.92 30.06
CA ARG A 113 35.34 10.79 29.64
C ARG A 113 36.76 11.23 29.51
N ALA A 114 37.70 10.41 29.92
CA ALA A 114 39.12 10.66 29.83
C ALA A 114 39.73 9.86 28.68
N LEU A 115 40.46 10.54 27.79
CA LEU A 115 41.21 9.94 26.69
C LEU A 115 42.58 10.66 26.59
N SER A 116 43.63 9.98 26.18
CA SER A 116 44.90 10.65 25.87
C SER A 116 44.88 11.27 24.47
N ALA A 117 45.59 12.37 24.25
CA ALA A 117 45.76 12.98 22.94
C ALA A 117 46.33 11.95 21.93
N GLN A 118 47.31 11.16 22.35
CA GLN A 118 47.89 10.11 21.51
C GLN A 118 46.86 9.06 21.06
N SER A 119 45.92 8.67 21.94
CA SER A 119 44.83 7.75 21.59
C SER A 119 43.82 8.35 20.60
N LEU A 120 43.84 9.67 20.45
CA LEU A 120 43.06 10.44 19.48
C LEU A 120 43.84 10.75 18.21
N GLY A 121 45.06 10.20 18.05
CA GLY A 121 45.89 10.44 16.89
C GLY A 121 46.46 11.86 16.85
N MET A 122 46.54 12.52 17.99
CA MET A 122 47.11 13.87 18.15
C MET A 122 48.28 13.81 19.13
N ASP A 123 49.43 14.33 18.74
CA ASP A 123 50.56 14.45 19.63
C ASP A 123 51.22 15.82 19.48
N LEU A 124 51.69 16.38 20.60
CA LEU A 124 52.42 17.62 20.58
C LEU A 124 53.88 17.32 20.21
N ASP A 125 54.35 17.85 19.11
CA ASP A 125 55.78 17.90 18.76
C ASP A 125 56.41 19.06 19.53
N VAL A 126 56.97 18.70 20.67
CA VAL A 126 57.63 19.64 21.54
C VAL A 126 58.86 20.27 20.88
N GLY A 127 59.60 19.50 20.05
CA GLY A 127 60.80 19.97 19.35
C GLY A 127 60.44 21.10 18.38
N SER A 128 59.57 20.82 17.43
CA SER A 128 59.11 21.79 16.43
C SER A 128 58.36 22.98 17.08
N SER A 129 57.64 22.76 18.16
CA SER A 129 56.94 23.84 18.89
C SER A 129 57.92 24.84 19.52
N VAL A 130 58.99 24.35 20.14
CA VAL A 130 60.05 25.17 20.68
C VAL A 130 60.84 25.89 19.60
N GLU A 131 61.09 25.21 18.47
CA GLU A 131 61.80 25.80 17.33
C GLU A 131 61.00 26.97 16.72
N ARG A 132 59.68 26.80 16.57
CA ARG A 132 58.78 27.89 16.13
C ARG A 132 58.82 29.07 17.14
N ALA A 133 58.76 28.80 18.42
CA ALA A 133 58.84 29.84 19.45
C ALA A 133 60.20 30.56 19.44
N TYR A 134 61.29 29.82 19.24
CA TYR A 134 62.64 30.37 19.18
C TYR A 134 62.90 31.17 17.89
N SER A 135 62.24 30.86 16.80
CA SER A 135 62.36 31.56 15.50
C SER A 135 61.66 32.93 15.48
N VAL A 136 60.79 33.25 16.49
CA VAL A 136 60.16 34.55 16.60
C VAL A 136 61.21 35.64 16.73
N GLY A 137 61.20 36.62 15.81
CA GLY A 137 62.18 37.70 15.74
C GLY A 137 63.54 37.29 15.24
N ARG A 138 63.69 36.12 14.60
CA ARG A 138 65.00 35.59 14.10
C ARG A 138 64.90 34.96 12.70
N GLY A 139 64.23 35.55 11.75
CA GLY A 139 64.17 34.89 10.41
C GLY A 139 63.48 35.68 9.32
N ARG A 140 62.99 36.88 9.61
CA ARG A 140 62.24 37.71 8.63
C ARG A 140 63.04 38.91 8.10
N GLY A 141 64.35 38.94 8.38
CA GLY A 141 65.23 40.05 8.08
C GLY A 141 65.11 41.21 9.07
N LEU A 142 66.09 42.20 9.00
CA LEU A 142 66.29 43.23 10.05
C LEU A 142 64.99 43.97 10.44
N PHE A 143 64.13 44.37 9.52
CA PHE A 143 62.87 45.06 9.85
C PHE A 143 61.79 44.14 10.36
N GLY A 144 61.62 42.93 9.79
CA GLY A 144 60.64 41.95 10.23
C GLY A 144 60.93 41.44 11.59
N ASP A 145 62.18 41.14 11.88
CA ASP A 145 62.64 40.68 13.16
C ASP A 145 62.49 41.74 14.26
N LEU A 146 62.75 43.02 13.94
CA LEU A 146 62.53 44.13 14.87
C LEU A 146 61.05 44.30 15.23
N VAL A 147 60.16 44.20 14.26
CA VAL A 147 58.69 44.27 14.50
C VAL A 147 58.23 43.10 15.37
N ASP A 148 58.72 41.90 15.08
CA ASP A 148 58.33 40.71 15.84
C ASP A 148 58.88 40.75 17.29
N ARG A 149 60.09 41.31 17.52
CA ARG A 149 60.69 41.56 18.83
C ARG A 149 59.90 42.59 19.61
N LEU A 150 59.58 43.73 19.01
CA LEU A 150 58.75 44.75 19.64
C LEU A 150 57.35 44.22 20.02
N ARG A 151 56.78 43.43 19.17
CA ARG A 151 55.50 42.75 19.50
C ARG A 151 55.65 41.77 20.66
N ALA A 152 56.74 41.05 20.72
CA ALA A 152 57.01 40.12 21.82
C ALA A 152 57.27 40.87 23.16
N ASP A 153 58.02 41.97 23.17
CA ASP A 153 58.33 42.72 24.37
C ASP A 153 57.19 43.58 24.93
N PHE A 154 56.32 44.13 24.00
CA PHE A 154 55.18 44.99 24.37
C PHE A 154 53.82 44.29 24.25
N GLY A 155 53.77 43.07 23.80
CA GLY A 155 52.57 42.27 23.64
C GLY A 155 52.86 40.76 23.71
N ALA A 156 51.83 39.96 23.93
CA ALA A 156 51.97 38.50 23.94
C ALA A 156 51.98 37.95 22.50
N VAL A 157 53.09 37.34 22.06
CA VAL A 157 53.13 36.58 20.79
C VAL A 157 52.71 35.14 21.05
N LYS A 158 51.55 34.78 20.54
CA LYS A 158 51.02 33.41 20.63
C LYS A 158 51.48 32.60 19.44
N VAL A 159 52.33 31.63 19.70
CA VAL A 159 52.80 30.66 18.70
C VAL A 159 51.90 29.42 18.75
N GLU A 160 51.38 29.01 17.61
CA GLU A 160 50.63 27.78 17.54
C GLU A 160 51.55 26.57 17.78
N PRO A 161 51.18 25.65 18.68
CA PRO A 161 51.95 24.43 18.89
C PRO A 161 52.04 23.59 17.62
N ALA A 162 53.16 22.93 17.41
CA ALA A 162 53.28 21.94 16.35
C ALA A 162 52.62 20.64 16.82
N ILE A 163 51.57 20.22 16.11
CA ILE A 163 50.82 19.01 16.45
C ILE A 163 51.00 18.00 15.35
N ASP A 164 51.48 16.79 15.69
CA ASP A 164 51.38 15.63 14.82
C ASP A 164 49.93 15.14 14.87
N TYR A 165 49.20 15.29 13.75
CA TYR A 165 47.81 14.98 13.67
C TYR A 165 47.53 13.89 12.63
N ARG A 166 46.96 12.78 13.08
CA ARG A 166 46.50 11.67 12.26
C ARG A 166 44.96 11.69 12.19
N PRO A 167 44.38 12.37 11.16
CA PRO A 167 42.93 12.65 11.11
C PRO A 167 42.09 11.39 11.12
N GLU A 168 42.54 10.32 10.51
CA GLU A 168 41.75 9.07 10.41
C GLU A 168 41.64 8.37 11.79
N VAL A 169 42.69 8.44 12.61
CA VAL A 169 42.66 7.90 13.97
C VAL A 169 41.66 8.68 14.84
N ALA A 170 41.71 10.01 14.74
CA ALA A 170 40.79 10.89 15.48
C ALA A 170 39.34 10.66 15.06
N LYS A 171 39.06 10.65 13.76
CA LYS A 171 37.73 10.39 13.20
C LYS A 171 37.19 9.04 13.68
N GLU A 172 38.00 8.00 13.55
CA GLU A 172 37.59 6.65 13.96
C GLU A 172 37.33 6.58 15.49
N ARG A 173 38.14 7.24 16.29
CA ARG A 173 37.94 7.26 17.74
C ARG A 173 36.64 8.00 18.12
N VAL A 174 36.42 9.15 17.51
CA VAL A 174 35.14 9.90 17.70
C VAL A 174 33.96 9.10 17.18
N ARG A 175 34.08 8.40 16.04
CA ARG A 175 33.06 7.53 15.52
C ARG A 175 32.67 6.42 16.51
N ARG A 176 33.66 5.72 17.08
CA ARG A 176 33.41 4.67 18.10
C ARG A 176 32.83 5.26 19.39
N MET A 177 33.18 6.46 19.75
CA MET A 177 32.59 7.14 20.88
C MET A 177 31.14 7.52 20.58
N ALA A 178 30.87 8.08 19.39
CA ALA A 178 29.57 8.46 18.94
C ALA A 178 28.61 7.25 18.90
N SER A 179 29.06 6.11 18.37
CA SER A 179 28.22 4.90 18.31
C SER A 179 27.73 4.38 19.66
N ARG A 180 28.42 4.72 20.75
CA ARG A 180 28.01 4.38 22.12
C ARG A 180 27.11 5.44 22.78
N LEU A 181 27.08 6.64 22.23
CA LEU A 181 26.29 7.76 22.74
C LEU A 181 25.04 7.98 21.91
N ASP A 182 25.14 7.74 20.61
CA ASP A 182 24.04 7.86 19.68
C ASP A 182 22.91 6.89 20.06
N ARG A 183 21.72 7.39 20.07
CA ARG A 183 20.50 6.60 20.29
C ARG A 183 19.37 7.16 19.45
N SER A 184 18.63 6.31 18.81
CA SER A 184 17.43 6.71 18.08
C SER A 184 16.31 7.10 19.06
N PRO A 185 15.50 8.08 18.72
CA PRO A 185 14.31 8.39 19.49
C PRO A 185 13.32 7.23 19.42
N ARG A 186 12.55 7.04 20.47
CA ARG A 186 11.46 6.07 20.49
C ARG A 186 10.15 6.82 20.69
N ASN A 187 9.23 6.62 19.74
CA ASN A 187 7.89 7.17 19.81
C ASN A 187 7.11 6.61 21.01
N ALA A 188 6.25 7.43 21.56
CA ALA A 188 5.23 6.97 22.48
C ALA A 188 4.21 6.08 21.75
N SER A 189 3.59 5.19 22.48
CA SER A 189 2.54 4.31 21.97
C SER A 189 1.60 3.92 23.11
N ILE A 190 0.46 3.29 22.76
CA ILE A 190 -0.42 2.67 23.73
C ILE A 190 -0.56 1.19 23.44
N ARG A 191 -0.78 0.40 24.48
CA ARG A 191 -1.12 -1.01 24.40
C ARG A 191 -2.48 -1.23 25.03
N ILE A 192 -3.40 -1.82 24.26
CA ILE A 192 -4.75 -2.17 24.70
C ILE A 192 -4.77 -3.69 24.91
N SER A 193 -5.17 -4.15 26.09
CA SER A 193 -5.25 -5.58 26.43
C SER A 193 -6.22 -5.80 27.58
N GLY A 194 -7.07 -6.83 27.49
CA GLY A 194 -7.99 -7.22 28.55
C GLY A 194 -8.94 -6.11 29.01
N GLY A 195 -9.34 -5.20 28.11
CA GLY A 195 -10.20 -4.05 28.48
C GLY A 195 -9.46 -2.91 29.17
N HIS A 196 -8.11 -2.95 29.22
CA HIS A 196 -7.27 -1.91 29.81
C HIS A 196 -6.33 -1.29 28.78
N VAL A 197 -5.90 -0.05 29.04
CA VAL A 197 -4.93 0.65 28.22
C VAL A 197 -3.71 1.09 29.04
N ARG A 198 -2.53 0.79 28.52
CA ARG A 198 -1.24 1.22 29.08
C ARG A 198 -0.51 2.13 28.11
N VAL A 199 0.00 3.26 28.63
CA VAL A 199 0.87 4.17 27.88
C VAL A 199 2.30 3.65 27.93
N ILE A 200 2.98 3.73 26.82
CA ILE A 200 4.41 3.48 26.67
C ILE A 200 5.04 4.82 26.29
N ASP A 201 5.87 5.36 27.20
CA ASP A 201 6.44 6.67 27.05
C ASP A 201 7.41 6.78 25.87
N ALA A 202 7.43 7.95 25.28
CA ALA A 202 8.44 8.36 24.34
C ALA A 202 9.82 8.44 25.00
N ARG A 203 10.85 8.27 24.22
CA ARG A 203 12.23 8.54 24.67
C ARG A 203 12.94 9.34 23.60
N GLU A 204 13.58 10.40 24.03
CA GLU A 204 14.43 11.21 23.18
C GLU A 204 15.63 10.42 22.67
N GLY A 205 15.98 10.67 21.44
CA GLY A 205 17.23 10.26 20.83
C GLY A 205 18.36 11.22 21.16
N TYR A 206 19.55 10.85 20.77
CA TYR A 206 20.74 11.71 20.84
C TYR A 206 21.66 11.36 19.67
N ARG A 207 22.20 12.36 19.01
CA ARG A 207 23.17 12.21 17.93
C ARG A 207 24.37 13.09 18.19
N VAL A 208 25.55 12.51 18.20
CA VAL A 208 26.82 13.24 18.37
C VAL A 208 27.15 13.98 17.07
N ASP A 209 27.39 15.28 17.17
CA ASP A 209 28.03 16.08 16.14
C ASP A 209 29.52 15.75 16.12
N ARG A 210 29.90 14.88 15.22
CA ARG A 210 31.25 14.35 15.10
C ARG A 210 32.25 15.42 14.69
N ALA A 211 31.85 16.35 13.81
CA ALA A 211 32.69 17.41 13.30
C ALA A 211 33.03 18.39 14.42
N ARG A 212 32.01 18.96 15.07
CA ARG A 212 32.22 19.90 16.19
C ARG A 212 32.92 19.27 17.40
N THR A 213 32.73 17.97 17.61
CA THR A 213 33.44 17.24 18.67
C THR A 213 34.91 17.09 18.33
N LEU A 214 35.27 16.79 17.08
CA LEU A 214 36.65 16.73 16.60
C LEU A 214 37.33 18.10 16.69
N ASP A 215 36.66 19.19 16.31
CA ASP A 215 37.17 20.56 16.44
C ASP A 215 37.43 20.89 17.89
N SER A 216 36.51 20.57 18.81
CA SER A 216 36.72 20.80 20.23
C SER A 216 37.88 20.01 20.83
N ILE A 217 38.14 18.81 20.30
CA ILE A 217 39.30 18.01 20.71
C ILE A 217 40.59 18.66 20.19
N ARG A 218 40.60 19.11 18.93
CA ARG A 218 41.74 19.81 18.34
C ARG A 218 42.07 21.09 19.12
N ASP A 219 41.05 21.93 19.38
CA ASP A 219 41.21 23.16 20.17
C ASP A 219 41.78 22.88 21.58
N ALA A 220 41.36 21.79 22.21
CA ALA A 220 41.85 21.38 23.52
C ALA A 220 43.33 20.95 23.50
N VAL A 221 43.80 20.41 22.37
CA VAL A 221 45.22 20.07 22.16
C VAL A 221 46.04 21.31 21.81
N GLU A 222 45.56 22.14 20.89
CA GLU A 222 46.21 23.38 20.45
C GLU A 222 46.34 24.40 21.58
N SER A 223 45.31 24.54 22.42
CA SER A 223 45.36 25.42 23.62
C SER A 223 46.02 24.78 24.82
N MET A 224 46.48 23.54 24.71
CA MET A 224 47.05 22.75 25.80
C MET A 224 46.18 22.73 27.08
N SER A 225 44.85 22.85 26.94
CA SER A 225 43.90 22.90 28.05
C SER A 225 43.50 21.52 28.59
N GLY A 226 43.64 20.48 27.80
CA GLY A 226 43.19 19.12 28.11
C GLY A 226 41.68 18.97 28.34
N ARG A 227 40.86 19.96 27.91
CA ARG A 227 39.41 20.01 28.15
C ARG A 227 38.66 20.16 26.81
N ALA A 228 37.91 19.14 26.46
CA ALA A 228 37.10 19.14 25.26
C ALA A 228 35.62 18.88 25.59
N LYS A 229 34.75 19.21 24.67
CA LYS A 229 33.30 18.99 24.78
C LYS A 229 32.82 18.05 23.70
N ILE A 230 31.95 17.10 24.04
CA ILE A 230 31.21 16.29 23.10
C ILE A 230 29.98 17.11 22.73
N TYR A 231 29.90 17.51 21.47
CA TYR A 231 28.73 18.17 20.87
C TYR A 231 27.75 17.15 20.34
N GLY A 232 26.49 17.48 20.37
CA GLY A 232 25.43 16.66 19.82
C GLY A 232 24.07 17.31 20.04
N GLU A 233 23.09 16.75 19.41
CA GLU A 233 21.71 17.21 19.45
C GLU A 233 20.78 16.15 20.04
N THR A 234 19.79 16.59 20.76
CA THR A 234 18.67 15.75 21.17
C THR A 234 17.71 15.60 20.00
N ILE A 235 17.33 14.37 19.70
CA ILE A 235 16.37 14.08 18.64
C ILE A 235 15.03 13.80 19.31
N GLU A 236 14.06 14.65 19.05
CA GLU A 236 12.72 14.46 19.57
C GLU A 236 12.04 13.25 18.94
N PRO A 237 11.24 12.50 19.69
CA PRO A 237 10.36 11.49 19.13
C PRO A 237 9.26 12.14 18.28
N GLN A 238 8.90 11.48 17.17
CA GLN A 238 7.85 11.96 16.30
C GLN A 238 6.49 11.96 16.99
N VAL A 239 6.25 10.99 17.89
CA VAL A 239 5.04 10.90 18.71
C VAL A 239 5.44 11.13 20.17
N PRO A 240 5.07 12.26 20.78
CA PRO A 240 5.36 12.57 22.18
C PRO A 240 4.47 11.76 23.14
N THR A 241 4.88 11.63 24.39
CA THR A 241 4.09 10.95 25.44
C THR A 241 2.73 11.59 25.65
N SER A 242 2.61 12.90 25.49
CA SER A 242 1.33 13.62 25.61
C SER A 242 0.27 13.11 24.62
N SER A 243 0.65 12.81 23.39
CA SER A 243 -0.24 12.23 22.39
C SER A 243 -0.70 10.83 22.79
N ALA A 244 0.19 9.99 23.29
CA ALA A 244 -0.17 8.66 23.79
C ALA A 244 -1.09 8.73 25.03
N VAL A 245 -0.90 9.71 25.91
CA VAL A 245 -1.78 9.97 27.05
C VAL A 245 -3.18 10.40 26.59
N ALA A 246 -3.24 11.30 25.58
CA ALA A 246 -4.51 11.73 25.00
C ALA A 246 -5.27 10.55 24.33
N ALA A 247 -4.55 9.73 23.56
CA ALA A 247 -5.11 8.53 22.97
C ALA A 247 -5.59 7.52 24.03
N ALA A 248 -4.81 7.31 25.09
CA ALA A 248 -5.20 6.43 26.18
C ALA A 248 -6.44 6.93 26.94
N ARG A 249 -6.63 8.25 27.05
CA ARG A 249 -7.86 8.83 27.62
C ARG A 249 -9.09 8.50 26.77
N LYS A 250 -8.98 8.65 25.44
CA LYS A 250 -10.06 8.25 24.51
C LYS A 250 -10.38 6.76 24.62
N VAL A 251 -9.36 5.90 24.71
CA VAL A 251 -9.56 4.45 24.90
C VAL A 251 -10.25 4.17 26.22
N ARG A 252 -9.85 4.82 27.33
CA ARG A 252 -10.52 4.63 28.64
C ARG A 252 -11.99 5.02 28.59
N GLY A 253 -12.31 6.16 27.96
CA GLY A 253 -13.69 6.58 27.75
C GLY A 253 -14.49 5.53 26.98
N ALA A 254 -13.95 5.03 25.85
CA ALA A 254 -14.62 4.00 25.06
C ALA A 254 -14.77 2.65 25.77
N LEU A 255 -14.00 2.40 26.82
CA LEU A 255 -14.02 1.17 27.65
C LEU A 255 -14.61 1.39 29.04
N GLU A 256 -15.31 2.50 29.27
CA GLU A 256 -15.85 2.84 30.59
C GLU A 256 -16.94 1.88 31.00
N HIS A 257 -17.82 1.53 30.08
CA HIS A 257 -18.93 0.60 30.29
C HIS A 257 -18.96 -0.47 29.20
N ASP A 258 -19.64 -1.58 29.49
CA ASP A 258 -20.03 -2.56 28.50
C ASP A 258 -21.14 -1.97 27.60
N VAL A 259 -21.13 -2.32 26.32
CA VAL A 259 -22.16 -1.87 25.37
C VAL A 259 -23.36 -2.79 25.44
N THR A 260 -24.52 -2.21 25.73
CA THR A 260 -25.80 -2.92 25.74
C THR A 260 -26.55 -2.72 24.44
N LEU A 261 -26.93 -3.81 23.81
CA LEU A 261 -27.73 -3.84 22.58
C LEU A 261 -29.13 -4.37 22.91
N SER A 262 -30.18 -3.78 22.37
CA SER A 262 -31.57 -4.20 22.58
C SER A 262 -32.33 -4.32 21.26
N ALA A 263 -33.12 -5.37 21.12
CA ALA A 263 -34.07 -5.56 20.03
C ALA A 263 -35.15 -6.58 20.42
N LEU A 264 -36.38 -6.37 20.00
CA LEU A 264 -37.48 -7.32 20.17
C LEU A 264 -37.64 -7.85 21.61
N GLY A 265 -37.45 -6.99 22.60
CA GLY A 265 -37.55 -7.34 24.03
C GLY A 265 -36.34 -8.12 24.58
N ARG A 266 -35.33 -8.40 23.78
CA ARG A 266 -34.09 -9.10 24.18
C ARG A 266 -32.93 -8.12 24.33
N ARG A 267 -31.92 -8.50 25.11
CA ARG A 267 -30.72 -7.72 25.34
C ARG A 267 -29.47 -8.58 25.11
N TRP A 268 -28.42 -7.95 24.61
CA TRP A 268 -27.09 -8.51 24.48
C TRP A 268 -26.08 -7.52 25.02
N THR A 269 -24.97 -8.01 25.48
CA THR A 269 -23.88 -7.20 26.02
C THR A 269 -22.61 -7.48 25.25
N LEU A 270 -21.99 -6.43 24.72
CA LEU A 270 -20.59 -6.46 24.27
C LEU A 270 -19.74 -5.97 25.44
N SER A 271 -18.88 -6.83 25.91
CA SER A 271 -17.95 -6.52 27.00
C SER A 271 -16.90 -5.50 26.60
N ARG A 272 -16.36 -4.78 27.58
CA ARG A 272 -15.21 -3.89 27.38
C ARG A 272 -14.01 -4.60 26.75
N VAL A 273 -13.85 -5.91 26.99
CA VAL A 273 -12.79 -6.72 26.38
C VAL A 273 -13.01 -6.88 24.87
N GLU A 274 -14.25 -7.13 24.44
CA GLU A 274 -14.60 -7.24 23.01
C GLU A 274 -14.47 -5.90 22.30
N ILE A 275 -14.92 -4.82 22.92
CA ILE A 275 -14.69 -3.46 22.39
C ILE A 275 -13.18 -3.18 22.30
N GLY A 276 -12.40 -3.53 23.34
CA GLY A 276 -10.97 -3.35 23.38
C GLY A 276 -10.22 -4.11 22.28
N ARG A 277 -10.69 -5.31 21.92
CA ARG A 277 -10.15 -6.08 20.77
C ARG A 277 -10.44 -5.42 19.42
N ALA A 278 -11.55 -4.70 19.32
CA ALA A 278 -11.92 -3.99 18.12
C ALA A 278 -11.21 -2.63 17.99
N LEU A 279 -10.68 -2.06 19.08
CA LEU A 279 -9.93 -0.81 19.05
C LEU A 279 -8.55 -1.01 18.37
N TYR A 280 -8.12 -0.01 17.60
CA TYR A 280 -6.77 0.11 17.05
C TYR A 280 -6.36 1.57 17.00
N VAL A 281 -5.05 1.78 16.83
CA VAL A 281 -4.45 3.11 16.85
C VAL A 281 -3.68 3.32 15.57
N THR A 282 -3.86 4.47 14.97
CA THR A 282 -3.08 4.95 13.84
C THR A 282 -2.30 6.19 14.23
N ARG A 283 -1.24 6.49 13.49
CA ARG A 283 -0.48 7.72 13.64
C ARG A 283 -0.94 8.74 12.58
N SER A 284 -1.24 9.94 13.03
CA SER A 284 -1.55 11.09 12.19
C SER A 284 -0.60 12.23 12.58
N GLY A 285 0.46 12.43 11.79
CA GLY A 285 1.51 13.40 12.14
C GLY A 285 2.23 13.07 13.45
N ARG A 286 2.07 13.93 14.45
CA ARG A 286 2.59 13.76 15.82
C ARG A 286 1.59 13.10 16.79
N ASP A 287 0.36 12.90 16.36
CA ASP A 287 -0.72 12.40 17.18
C ASP A 287 -1.02 10.92 16.95
N LEU A 288 -1.66 10.31 17.96
CA LEU A 288 -2.22 8.97 17.90
C LEU A 288 -3.76 9.08 17.84
N GLU A 289 -4.33 8.59 16.75
CA GLU A 289 -5.78 8.51 16.56
C GLU A 289 -6.29 7.12 16.92
N VAL A 290 -7.36 7.09 17.71
CA VAL A 290 -8.02 5.86 18.16
C VAL A 290 -9.24 5.61 17.31
N HIS A 291 -9.35 4.40 16.78
CA HIS A 291 -10.43 3.95 15.90
C HIS A 291 -11.01 2.63 16.40
N LEU A 292 -12.27 2.36 16.04
CA LEU A 292 -12.91 1.07 16.22
C LEU A 292 -13.03 0.36 14.87
N SER A 293 -12.49 -0.84 14.76
CA SER A 293 -12.49 -1.65 13.53
C SER A 293 -13.90 -2.18 13.23
N PRO A 294 -14.52 -1.84 12.08
CA PRO A 294 -15.82 -2.38 11.69
C PRO A 294 -15.83 -3.90 11.58
N GLY A 295 -14.76 -4.48 11.06
CA GLY A 295 -14.65 -5.94 10.88
C GLY A 295 -14.62 -6.68 12.22
N ARG A 296 -13.72 -6.27 13.14
CA ARG A 296 -13.62 -6.89 14.46
C ARG A 296 -14.89 -6.68 15.30
N LEU A 297 -15.54 -5.50 15.16
CA LEU A 297 -16.80 -5.26 15.83
C LEU A 297 -17.90 -6.18 15.29
N ARG A 298 -17.94 -6.42 13.96
CA ARG A 298 -18.87 -7.36 13.34
C ARG A 298 -18.66 -8.79 13.83
N GLU A 299 -17.42 -9.22 14.02
CA GLU A 299 -17.08 -10.52 14.60
C GLU A 299 -17.62 -10.64 16.03
N SER A 300 -17.42 -9.62 16.86
CA SER A 300 -17.95 -9.59 18.24
C SER A 300 -19.48 -9.58 18.29
N LEU A 301 -20.13 -9.11 17.24
CA LEU A 301 -21.59 -9.07 17.12
C LEU A 301 -22.20 -10.36 16.52
N SER A 302 -21.40 -11.39 16.20
CA SER A 302 -21.88 -12.61 15.51
C SER A 302 -23.08 -13.24 16.20
N GLY A 303 -23.07 -13.40 17.53
CA GLY A 303 -24.18 -13.94 18.29
C GLY A 303 -25.47 -13.09 18.22
N VAL A 304 -25.34 -11.77 18.05
CA VAL A 304 -26.48 -10.88 17.85
C VAL A 304 -27.05 -11.06 16.44
N TYR A 305 -26.17 -11.21 15.43
CA TYR A 305 -26.59 -11.50 14.06
C TYR A 305 -27.32 -12.82 13.96
N ASP A 306 -26.79 -13.87 14.56
CA ASP A 306 -27.41 -15.21 14.55
C ASP A 306 -28.78 -15.21 15.25
N ALA A 307 -28.92 -14.47 16.34
CA ALA A 307 -30.15 -14.41 17.09
C ALA A 307 -31.26 -13.59 16.42
N LEU A 308 -30.90 -12.58 15.62
CA LEU A 308 -31.86 -11.62 15.05
C LEU A 308 -32.08 -11.79 13.55
N THR A 309 -31.17 -12.41 12.83
CA THR A 309 -31.31 -12.61 11.40
C THR A 309 -32.24 -13.79 11.11
N VAL A 310 -33.27 -13.53 10.34
CA VAL A 310 -34.19 -14.55 9.83
C VAL A 310 -34.12 -14.49 8.30
N ARG A 311 -33.74 -15.58 7.68
CA ARG A 311 -33.71 -15.65 6.20
C ARG A 311 -35.15 -15.62 5.66
N PRO A 312 -35.40 -14.93 4.55
CA PRO A 312 -36.69 -15.01 3.88
C PRO A 312 -36.91 -16.45 3.37
N VAL A 313 -38.17 -16.81 3.29
CA VAL A 313 -38.59 -18.01 2.59
C VAL A 313 -39.07 -17.57 1.20
N GLU A 314 -38.47 -18.08 0.16
CA GLU A 314 -38.88 -17.81 -1.21
C GLU A 314 -40.26 -18.44 -1.47
N ALA A 315 -41.07 -17.80 -2.33
CA ALA A 315 -42.19 -18.49 -2.92
C ALA A 315 -41.68 -19.66 -3.78
N GLY A 316 -42.44 -20.69 -3.86
CA GLY A 316 -42.12 -21.86 -4.67
C GLY A 316 -43.34 -22.33 -5.44
N TYR A 317 -43.17 -23.44 -6.14
CA TYR A 317 -44.21 -24.09 -6.85
C TYR A 317 -44.29 -25.57 -6.46
N VAL A 318 -45.50 -26.06 -6.28
CA VAL A 318 -45.79 -27.49 -6.18
C VAL A 318 -46.49 -27.89 -7.46
N VAL A 319 -45.96 -28.90 -8.11
CA VAL A 319 -46.43 -29.40 -9.38
C VAL A 319 -47.06 -30.76 -9.14
N ASP A 320 -48.34 -30.81 -8.87
CA ASP A 320 -49.13 -32.04 -8.81
C ASP A 320 -49.57 -32.44 -10.20
N ASP A 321 -49.98 -31.46 -10.97
CA ASP A 321 -50.32 -31.56 -12.40
C ASP A 321 -49.61 -30.40 -13.14
N PRO A 322 -49.01 -30.61 -14.30
CA PRO A 322 -48.35 -29.56 -15.08
C PRO A 322 -49.23 -28.34 -15.41
N LEU A 323 -50.54 -28.51 -15.41
CA LEU A 323 -51.52 -27.44 -15.64
C LEU A 323 -52.13 -26.87 -14.34
N ASP A 324 -51.98 -27.59 -13.20
CA ASP A 324 -52.43 -27.11 -11.88
C ASP A 324 -51.22 -26.88 -10.93
N ILE A 325 -50.41 -25.92 -11.28
CA ILE A 325 -49.24 -25.52 -10.48
C ILE A 325 -49.70 -24.67 -9.31
N LYS A 326 -49.51 -25.16 -8.09
CA LYS A 326 -49.80 -24.45 -6.84
C LYS A 326 -48.61 -23.62 -6.38
N VAL A 327 -48.87 -22.38 -5.95
CA VAL A 327 -47.82 -21.50 -5.43
C VAL A 327 -47.73 -21.66 -3.93
N THR A 328 -46.54 -22.03 -3.42
CA THR A 328 -46.23 -21.97 -1.99
C THR A 328 -45.91 -20.54 -1.56
N PRO A 329 -46.46 -20.06 -0.44
CA PRO A 329 -46.31 -18.66 -0.07
C PRO A 329 -44.88 -18.33 0.43
N SER A 330 -44.38 -17.19 0.02
CA SER A 330 -43.15 -16.60 0.53
C SER A 330 -43.38 -16.03 1.95
N ARG A 331 -42.28 -15.91 2.69
CA ARG A 331 -42.24 -15.19 3.96
C ARG A 331 -41.06 -14.23 4.01
N ASN A 332 -41.33 -13.02 4.45
CA ASN A 332 -40.28 -12.05 4.66
C ASN A 332 -39.34 -12.54 5.77
N GLY A 333 -38.08 -12.36 5.57
CA GLY A 333 -37.05 -12.48 6.59
C GLY A 333 -36.82 -11.13 7.30
N ARG A 334 -35.80 -11.12 8.10
CA ARG A 334 -35.35 -9.95 8.86
C ARG A 334 -33.83 -9.96 8.91
N LYS A 335 -33.21 -8.79 8.74
CA LYS A 335 -31.75 -8.61 8.83
C LYS A 335 -31.42 -7.38 9.65
N ILE A 336 -30.24 -7.37 10.24
CA ILE A 336 -29.70 -6.20 10.92
C ILE A 336 -29.17 -5.23 9.86
N GLU A 337 -29.44 -3.94 10.02
CA GLU A 337 -28.80 -2.88 9.24
C GLU A 337 -27.38 -2.64 9.80
N SER A 338 -26.46 -3.54 9.42
CA SER A 338 -25.12 -3.66 9.98
C SER A 338 -24.33 -2.36 9.98
N GLU A 339 -24.38 -1.61 8.89
CA GLU A 339 -23.61 -0.36 8.77
C GLU A 339 -24.14 0.73 9.71
N LYS A 340 -25.45 0.79 9.91
CA LYS A 340 -26.06 1.71 10.88
C LYS A 340 -25.67 1.36 12.32
N LEU A 341 -25.77 0.07 12.69
CA LEU A 341 -25.41 -0.37 14.04
C LEU A 341 -23.91 -0.15 14.32
N ILE A 342 -23.05 -0.60 13.41
CA ILE A 342 -21.60 -0.46 13.55
C ILE A 342 -21.21 1.01 13.57
N GLY A 343 -21.81 1.83 12.72
CA GLY A 343 -21.60 3.28 12.69
C GLY A 343 -21.98 3.94 14.00
N ALA A 344 -23.16 3.62 14.55
CA ALA A 344 -23.63 4.14 15.84
C ALA A 344 -22.66 3.79 16.97
N ILE A 345 -22.26 2.52 17.09
CA ILE A 345 -21.32 2.08 18.13
C ILE A 345 -19.96 2.77 17.97
N ARG A 346 -19.43 2.86 16.73
CA ARG A 346 -18.12 3.48 16.45
C ARG A 346 -18.03 4.95 16.85
N HIS A 347 -19.12 5.68 16.74
CA HIS A 347 -19.16 7.09 17.14
C HIS A 347 -19.54 7.23 18.61
N GLY A 348 -20.56 6.52 19.06
CA GLY A 348 -21.15 6.70 20.36
C GLY A 348 -20.24 6.28 21.52
N VAL A 349 -19.46 5.20 21.42
CA VAL A 349 -18.55 4.78 22.51
C VAL A 349 -17.48 5.83 22.85
N PHE A 350 -17.12 6.69 21.90
CA PHE A 350 -16.19 7.80 22.13
C PHE A 350 -16.90 9.06 22.68
N SER A 351 -18.24 9.09 22.62
CA SER A 351 -19.09 10.17 23.14
C SER A 351 -19.76 9.79 24.46
N GLY A 352 -19.51 8.57 24.97
CA GLY A 352 -20.10 8.07 26.21
C GLY A 352 -21.45 7.37 26.05
N ASP A 353 -21.81 7.00 24.81
CA ASP A 353 -23.03 6.23 24.55
C ASP A 353 -22.69 4.73 24.54
N PHE A 354 -23.39 3.99 25.42
CA PHE A 354 -23.17 2.55 25.59
C PHE A 354 -24.46 1.73 25.44
N ARG A 355 -25.55 2.34 24.97
CA ARG A 355 -26.83 1.69 24.78
C ARG A 355 -27.37 1.94 23.38
N TYR A 356 -27.64 0.86 22.66
CA TYR A 356 -28.08 0.95 21.25
C TYR A 356 -29.26 0.03 21.03
N GLU A 357 -30.26 0.52 20.32
CA GLU A 357 -31.26 -0.32 19.70
C GLU A 357 -30.69 -0.88 18.38
N VAL A 358 -30.85 -2.19 18.18
CA VAL A 358 -30.35 -2.84 16.96
C VAL A 358 -31.30 -2.52 15.80
N PRO A 359 -30.87 -1.80 14.78
CA PRO A 359 -31.75 -1.45 13.67
C PRO A 359 -32.02 -2.68 12.80
N LEU A 360 -33.29 -3.00 12.63
CA LEU A 360 -33.79 -4.16 11.90
C LEU A 360 -34.48 -3.72 10.61
N ALA A 361 -34.16 -4.40 9.52
CA ALA A 361 -34.82 -4.23 8.23
C ALA A 361 -35.50 -5.52 7.80
N VAL A 362 -36.59 -5.36 7.07
CA VAL A 362 -37.27 -6.47 6.40
C VAL A 362 -36.36 -7.00 5.30
N TRP A 363 -36.12 -8.29 5.30
CA TRP A 363 -35.42 -8.98 4.24
C TRP A 363 -36.43 -9.68 3.33
N ARG A 364 -36.75 -9.06 2.21
CA ARG A 364 -37.72 -9.60 1.27
C ARG A 364 -37.13 -10.80 0.52
N PRO A 365 -37.95 -11.81 0.23
CA PRO A 365 -37.56 -12.89 -0.69
C PRO A 365 -37.31 -12.33 -2.12
N LYS A 366 -36.51 -13.03 -2.88
CA LYS A 366 -36.27 -12.70 -4.31
C LYS A 366 -37.50 -13.00 -5.15
N LEU A 367 -38.23 -14.07 -4.81
CA LEU A 367 -39.49 -14.44 -5.43
C LEU A 367 -40.60 -14.32 -4.37
N THR A 368 -41.42 -13.30 -4.50
CA THR A 368 -42.60 -13.11 -3.64
C THR A 368 -43.74 -13.97 -4.09
N THR A 369 -44.72 -14.24 -3.23
CA THR A 369 -45.94 -14.98 -3.57
C THR A 369 -46.67 -14.38 -4.78
N ASP A 370 -46.78 -13.04 -4.82
CA ASP A 370 -47.47 -12.37 -5.91
C ASP A 370 -46.71 -12.44 -7.24
N GLU A 371 -45.38 -12.35 -7.19
CA GLU A 371 -44.53 -12.55 -8.36
C GLU A 371 -44.60 -14.00 -8.82
N ALA A 372 -44.58 -14.97 -7.92
CA ALA A 372 -44.71 -16.36 -8.27
C ALA A 372 -46.07 -16.63 -8.94
N ARG A 373 -47.17 -16.09 -8.42
CA ARG A 373 -48.49 -16.18 -9.07
C ARG A 373 -48.50 -15.57 -10.46
N ARG A 374 -47.87 -14.41 -10.63
CA ARG A 374 -47.79 -13.72 -11.94
C ARG A 374 -46.90 -14.46 -12.92
N LEU A 375 -45.81 -15.08 -12.45
CA LEU A 375 -44.80 -15.71 -13.29
C LEU A 375 -45.00 -17.21 -13.48
N LYS A 376 -46.01 -17.84 -12.86
CA LYS A 376 -46.23 -19.28 -12.96
C LYS A 376 -46.51 -19.72 -14.39
N PRO A 377 -46.07 -20.89 -14.80
CA PRO A 377 -46.51 -21.53 -16.05
C PRO A 377 -48.01 -21.70 -16.07
N THR A 378 -48.65 -21.50 -17.22
CA THR A 378 -50.12 -21.55 -17.37
C THR A 378 -50.61 -22.50 -18.46
N GLN A 379 -49.74 -22.88 -19.39
CA GLN A 379 -50.10 -23.75 -20.49
C GLN A 379 -48.89 -24.45 -21.10
N LEU A 380 -49.13 -25.46 -21.90
CA LEU A 380 -48.11 -26.07 -22.75
C LEU A 380 -47.68 -25.06 -23.83
N ILE A 381 -46.39 -24.83 -23.99
CA ILE A 381 -45.81 -23.89 -24.97
C ILE A 381 -44.85 -24.55 -25.97
N GLY A 382 -44.43 -25.79 -25.72
CA GLY A 382 -43.62 -26.58 -26.63
C GLY A 382 -43.65 -28.05 -26.26
N GLU A 383 -43.76 -28.93 -27.24
CA GLU A 383 -43.74 -30.38 -27.07
C GLU A 383 -42.99 -31.04 -28.23
N TYR A 384 -42.09 -31.96 -27.92
CA TYR A 384 -41.47 -32.81 -28.92
C TYR A 384 -41.31 -34.24 -28.41
N ARG A 385 -41.46 -35.21 -29.31
CA ARG A 385 -41.37 -36.63 -28.94
C ARG A 385 -40.66 -37.46 -30.00
N THR A 386 -39.95 -38.46 -29.55
CA THR A 386 -39.32 -39.48 -30.41
C THR A 386 -39.59 -40.87 -29.86
N ASN A 387 -39.61 -41.88 -30.74
CA ASN A 387 -39.81 -43.25 -30.30
C ASN A 387 -38.48 -43.98 -30.20
N TYR A 388 -38.11 -44.48 -28.99
CA TYR A 388 -36.84 -45.13 -28.76
C TYR A 388 -36.78 -46.54 -29.38
N MET A 389 -37.91 -47.22 -29.56
CA MET A 389 -37.98 -48.56 -30.16
C MET A 389 -37.53 -48.56 -31.62
N THR A 390 -37.54 -47.41 -32.30
CA THR A 390 -36.99 -47.28 -33.68
C THR A 390 -35.47 -47.41 -33.73
N TYR A 391 -34.79 -47.35 -32.60
CA TYR A 391 -33.32 -47.48 -32.50
C TYR A 391 -32.88 -48.66 -31.63
N SER A 392 -33.39 -48.76 -30.40
CA SER A 392 -33.05 -49.84 -29.47
C SER A 392 -33.98 -49.80 -28.25
N ASP A 393 -34.48 -50.99 -27.90
CA ASP A 393 -35.29 -51.29 -26.72
C ASP A 393 -34.48 -51.94 -25.60
N ASP A 394 -33.16 -51.86 -25.67
CA ASP A 394 -32.25 -52.36 -24.62
C ASP A 394 -32.71 -51.89 -23.22
N PRO A 395 -32.90 -52.82 -22.25
CA PRO A 395 -33.43 -52.48 -20.94
C PRO A 395 -32.55 -51.46 -20.16
N GLY A 396 -31.23 -51.52 -20.32
CA GLY A 396 -30.32 -50.56 -19.73
C GLY A 396 -30.51 -49.15 -20.31
N ARG A 397 -30.69 -49.08 -21.64
CA ARG A 397 -30.98 -47.82 -22.33
C ARG A 397 -32.32 -47.21 -21.89
N VAL A 398 -33.36 -48.04 -21.77
CA VAL A 398 -34.68 -47.58 -21.29
C VAL A 398 -34.59 -47.02 -19.86
N LYS A 399 -33.81 -47.69 -18.97
CA LYS A 399 -33.52 -47.16 -17.62
C LYS A 399 -32.80 -45.84 -17.68
N ASN A 400 -31.81 -45.67 -18.54
CA ASN A 400 -31.08 -44.40 -18.71
C ASN A 400 -32.03 -43.28 -19.17
N LEU A 401 -32.92 -43.55 -20.15
CA LEU A 401 -33.97 -42.61 -20.57
C LEU A 401 -34.81 -42.17 -19.37
N GLN A 402 -35.30 -43.13 -18.56
CA GLN A 402 -36.12 -42.85 -17.39
C GLN A 402 -35.37 -42.06 -16.31
N ILE A 403 -34.09 -42.36 -16.06
CA ILE A 403 -33.26 -41.66 -15.07
C ILE A 403 -33.10 -40.18 -15.46
N ALA A 404 -32.71 -39.92 -16.70
CA ALA A 404 -32.52 -38.57 -17.21
C ALA A 404 -33.84 -37.77 -17.26
N SER A 405 -34.90 -38.40 -17.79
CA SER A 405 -36.22 -37.75 -17.88
C SER A 405 -36.79 -37.39 -16.51
N ARG A 406 -36.62 -38.26 -15.50
CA ARG A 406 -37.03 -37.97 -14.11
C ARG A 406 -36.26 -36.80 -13.51
N ALA A 407 -34.98 -36.68 -13.79
CA ALA A 407 -34.14 -35.61 -13.28
C ALA A 407 -34.48 -34.24 -13.87
N ILE A 408 -34.99 -34.23 -15.09
CA ILE A 408 -35.44 -33.00 -15.79
C ILE A 408 -36.86 -32.62 -15.36
N SER A 409 -37.75 -33.61 -15.19
CA SER A 409 -39.15 -33.38 -14.87
C SER A 409 -39.33 -32.66 -13.55
N GLY A 410 -40.25 -31.68 -13.52
CA GLY A 410 -40.53 -30.84 -12.37
C GLY A 410 -39.57 -29.66 -12.19
N ARG A 411 -38.55 -29.50 -13.05
CA ARG A 411 -37.63 -28.38 -12.98
C ARG A 411 -38.25 -27.10 -13.49
N LEU A 412 -38.11 -26.06 -12.71
CA LEU A 412 -38.49 -24.71 -13.07
C LEU A 412 -37.22 -23.93 -13.47
N VAL A 413 -37.30 -23.25 -14.62
CA VAL A 413 -36.25 -22.36 -15.11
C VAL A 413 -36.80 -20.95 -15.12
N ALA A 414 -36.10 -20.06 -14.39
CA ALA A 414 -36.53 -18.66 -14.24
C ALA A 414 -36.40 -17.88 -15.58
N PRO A 415 -37.14 -16.77 -15.73
CA PRO A 415 -36.91 -15.86 -16.85
C PRO A 415 -35.46 -15.41 -16.93
N GLY A 416 -34.83 -15.55 -18.10
CA GLY A 416 -33.44 -15.21 -18.35
C GLY A 416 -32.41 -16.26 -17.91
N GLU A 417 -32.82 -17.31 -17.19
CA GLU A 417 -31.94 -18.41 -16.77
C GLU A 417 -31.59 -19.32 -17.94
N ILE A 418 -30.36 -19.86 -17.91
CA ILE A 418 -29.87 -20.83 -18.87
C ILE A 418 -30.00 -22.24 -18.27
N PHE A 419 -30.77 -23.09 -18.90
CA PHE A 419 -30.79 -24.52 -18.62
C PHE A 419 -29.58 -25.20 -19.26
N SER A 420 -28.92 -26.11 -18.54
CA SER A 420 -27.84 -26.99 -19.02
C SER A 420 -28.24 -28.45 -18.77
N PHE A 421 -28.27 -29.25 -19.81
CA PHE A 421 -28.55 -30.67 -19.69
C PHE A 421 -27.50 -31.38 -18.83
N ASN A 422 -26.21 -31.11 -19.08
CA ASN A 422 -25.11 -31.73 -18.34
C ASN A 422 -25.12 -31.36 -16.87
N ALA A 423 -25.50 -30.13 -16.52
CA ALA A 423 -25.59 -29.72 -15.10
C ALA A 423 -26.63 -30.56 -14.33
N VAL A 424 -27.65 -31.07 -15.03
CA VAL A 424 -28.69 -31.90 -14.43
C VAL A 424 -28.36 -33.39 -14.50
N ALA A 425 -27.84 -33.85 -15.61
CA ALA A 425 -27.70 -35.27 -15.94
C ALA A 425 -26.32 -35.85 -15.52
N ALA A 426 -25.23 -35.07 -15.58
CA ALA A 426 -23.87 -35.58 -15.27
C ALA A 426 -23.67 -36.12 -13.84
N PRO A 427 -24.33 -35.60 -12.79
CA PRO A 427 -24.19 -36.15 -11.45
C PRO A 427 -24.85 -37.51 -11.21
N LEU A 428 -25.57 -38.05 -12.21
CA LEU A 428 -26.35 -39.27 -12.05
C LEU A 428 -25.57 -40.51 -12.50
N HIS A 429 -26.02 -41.68 -12.06
CA HIS A 429 -25.46 -42.97 -12.47
C HIS A 429 -26.30 -43.63 -13.56
N TYR A 430 -25.63 -44.08 -14.59
CA TYR A 430 -26.26 -44.67 -15.78
C TYR A 430 -25.77 -46.11 -16.02
N TYR A 431 -26.58 -46.86 -16.74
CA TYR A 431 -26.23 -48.23 -17.16
C TYR A 431 -25.40 -48.21 -18.44
N PRO A 432 -24.38 -49.08 -18.56
CA PRO A 432 -23.58 -49.20 -19.76
C PRO A 432 -24.40 -49.83 -20.89
N THR A 433 -24.56 -49.07 -21.99
CA THR A 433 -25.28 -49.50 -23.19
C THR A 433 -24.59 -49.01 -24.45
N LYS A 434 -25.15 -49.30 -25.65
CA LYS A 434 -24.57 -48.84 -26.92
C LYS A 434 -24.58 -47.33 -27.03
N VAL A 435 -23.42 -46.73 -27.30
CA VAL A 435 -23.17 -45.30 -27.57
C VAL A 435 -22.34 -45.17 -28.86
N ILE A 436 -22.36 -44.01 -29.50
CA ILE A 436 -21.54 -43.72 -30.67
C ILE A 436 -20.34 -42.85 -30.22
N VAL A 437 -19.13 -43.38 -30.25
CA VAL A 437 -17.90 -42.69 -29.91
C VAL A 437 -16.96 -42.67 -31.13
N GLY A 438 -16.61 -41.48 -31.62
CA GLY A 438 -15.70 -41.35 -32.77
C GLY A 438 -16.19 -42.02 -34.05
N GLY A 439 -17.50 -42.30 -34.13
CA GLY A 439 -18.15 -42.98 -35.26
C GLY A 439 -18.24 -44.49 -35.14
N LYS A 440 -17.76 -45.10 -34.05
CA LYS A 440 -17.96 -46.53 -33.73
C LYS A 440 -19.04 -46.69 -32.68
N VAL A 441 -19.71 -47.82 -32.71
CA VAL A 441 -20.67 -48.22 -31.68
C VAL A 441 -19.94 -48.98 -30.58
N GLU A 442 -19.90 -48.39 -29.42
CA GLU A 442 -19.20 -48.92 -28.26
C GLU A 442 -20.16 -49.09 -27.05
N LYS A 443 -19.77 -49.85 -26.04
CA LYS A 443 -20.54 -49.98 -24.81
C LYS A 443 -19.96 -49.02 -23.76
N ALA A 444 -20.76 -48.01 -23.37
CA ALA A 444 -20.40 -47.05 -22.31
C ALA A 444 -21.66 -46.56 -21.58
N ASP A 445 -21.45 -45.90 -20.44
CA ASP A 445 -22.51 -45.38 -19.59
C ASP A 445 -23.30 -44.26 -20.28
N GLY A 446 -24.62 -44.25 -20.10
CA GLY A 446 -25.45 -43.15 -20.53
C GLY A 446 -25.98 -43.26 -21.97
N GLY A 447 -25.95 -44.43 -22.64
CA GLY A 447 -26.64 -44.58 -23.90
C GLY A 447 -28.14 -44.32 -23.75
N GLY A 448 -28.68 -43.45 -24.63
CA GLY A 448 -30.04 -42.92 -24.58
C GLY A 448 -30.14 -41.43 -24.19
N LEU A 449 -29.17 -40.87 -23.50
CA LEU A 449 -29.19 -39.48 -23.01
C LEU A 449 -29.38 -38.45 -24.14
N CYS A 450 -28.72 -38.66 -25.27
CA CYS A 450 -28.87 -37.78 -26.43
C CYS A 450 -30.32 -37.76 -26.99
N GLN A 451 -31.11 -38.82 -26.80
CA GLN A 451 -32.52 -38.81 -27.22
C GLN A 451 -33.35 -37.91 -26.29
N VAL A 452 -33.11 -37.98 -24.97
CA VAL A 452 -33.72 -37.09 -23.99
C VAL A 452 -33.33 -35.62 -24.28
N SER A 453 -32.03 -35.37 -24.46
CA SER A 453 -31.51 -34.05 -24.85
C SER A 453 -32.12 -33.52 -26.15
N THR A 454 -32.25 -34.37 -27.16
CA THR A 454 -32.87 -34.04 -28.46
C THR A 454 -34.32 -33.58 -28.31
N ASN A 455 -35.12 -34.34 -27.55
CA ASN A 455 -36.52 -33.99 -27.35
C ASN A 455 -36.66 -32.64 -26.64
N LEU A 456 -35.88 -32.43 -25.59
CA LEU A 456 -35.91 -31.17 -24.84
C LEU A 456 -35.40 -29.98 -25.69
N TYR A 457 -34.35 -30.18 -26.51
CA TYR A 457 -33.87 -29.18 -27.46
C TYR A 457 -34.99 -28.76 -28.45
N MET A 458 -35.69 -29.73 -29.01
CA MET A 458 -36.76 -29.46 -29.95
C MET A 458 -37.96 -28.80 -29.29
N ALA A 459 -38.39 -29.27 -28.12
CA ALA A 459 -39.46 -28.64 -27.36
C ALA A 459 -39.11 -27.18 -26.97
N ALA A 460 -37.86 -26.91 -26.62
CA ALA A 460 -37.39 -25.55 -26.35
C ALA A 460 -37.43 -24.64 -27.59
N ASN A 461 -37.06 -25.18 -28.74
CA ASN A 461 -37.19 -24.44 -30.01
C ASN A 461 -38.65 -24.16 -30.35
N GLU A 462 -39.55 -25.13 -30.22
CA GLU A 462 -41.00 -24.97 -30.49
C GLU A 462 -41.64 -23.96 -29.52
N ALA A 463 -41.19 -23.95 -28.25
CA ALA A 463 -41.56 -22.94 -27.27
C ALA A 463 -41.07 -21.52 -27.64
N GLY A 464 -40.24 -21.36 -28.66
CA GLY A 464 -39.66 -20.08 -29.06
C GLY A 464 -38.58 -19.58 -28.09
N LEU A 465 -37.97 -20.49 -27.32
CA LEU A 465 -36.83 -20.20 -26.45
C LEU A 465 -35.55 -20.07 -27.27
N GLU A 466 -34.49 -19.54 -26.65
CA GLU A 466 -33.22 -19.30 -27.32
C GLU A 466 -32.25 -20.48 -27.09
N PRO A 467 -31.90 -21.25 -28.15
CA PRO A 467 -30.87 -22.27 -28.04
C PRO A 467 -29.51 -21.59 -27.85
N ILE A 468 -28.73 -22.08 -26.87
CA ILE A 468 -27.39 -21.53 -26.53
C ILE A 468 -26.29 -22.47 -27.00
N GLU A 469 -26.46 -23.79 -26.80
CA GLU A 469 -25.48 -24.81 -27.18
C GLU A 469 -26.17 -26.05 -27.68
N ARG A 470 -25.71 -26.55 -28.82
CA ARG A 470 -26.19 -27.78 -29.43
C ARG A 470 -25.12 -28.37 -30.34
N HIS A 471 -24.98 -29.68 -30.35
CA HIS A 471 -24.04 -30.41 -31.18
C HIS A 471 -24.76 -31.51 -31.97
N PRO A 472 -24.47 -31.71 -33.29
CA PRO A 472 -25.03 -32.80 -34.06
C PRO A 472 -24.39 -34.14 -33.68
N HIS A 473 -25.07 -35.26 -33.98
CA HIS A 473 -24.46 -36.57 -33.88
C HIS A 473 -23.47 -36.81 -35.04
N TYR A 474 -22.60 -37.81 -34.84
CA TYR A 474 -21.68 -38.24 -35.89
C TYR A 474 -22.39 -38.80 -37.10
N ALA A 475 -23.48 -39.55 -36.89
CA ALA A 475 -24.27 -40.22 -37.92
C ALA A 475 -25.75 -39.86 -37.83
N GLU A 476 -26.48 -40.01 -38.93
CA GLU A 476 -27.94 -39.91 -38.93
C GLU A 476 -28.55 -40.98 -38.01
N LEU A 477 -29.53 -40.56 -37.21
CA LEU A 477 -30.19 -41.43 -36.23
C LEU A 477 -31.63 -41.77 -36.66
N PRO A 478 -32.09 -43.02 -36.47
CA PRO A 478 -33.39 -43.43 -36.95
C PRO A 478 -34.57 -42.85 -36.16
N TYR A 479 -34.37 -42.37 -34.93
CA TYR A 479 -35.44 -41.85 -34.08
C TYR A 479 -35.76 -40.37 -34.30
N VAL A 480 -34.88 -39.62 -34.97
CA VAL A 480 -35.02 -38.18 -35.16
C VAL A 480 -34.61 -37.76 -36.57
N ARG A 481 -35.29 -36.74 -37.11
CA ARG A 481 -34.91 -36.14 -38.38
C ARG A 481 -33.52 -35.50 -38.29
N PRO A 482 -32.60 -35.75 -39.25
CA PRO A 482 -31.30 -35.11 -39.27
C PRO A 482 -31.39 -33.57 -39.21
N GLY A 483 -30.57 -32.95 -38.36
CA GLY A 483 -30.65 -31.54 -38.05
C GLY A 483 -31.49 -31.18 -36.81
N PHE A 484 -32.25 -32.10 -36.25
CA PHE A 484 -33.08 -31.88 -35.07
C PHE A 484 -32.49 -32.49 -33.81
N ASP A 485 -31.42 -33.27 -33.96
CA ASP A 485 -30.72 -33.97 -32.90
C ASP A 485 -29.84 -33.04 -32.06
N ALA A 486 -29.65 -33.38 -30.79
CA ALA A 486 -28.75 -32.69 -29.86
C ALA A 486 -27.91 -33.72 -29.07
N THR A 487 -26.65 -33.80 -29.38
CA THR A 487 -25.67 -34.67 -28.70
C THR A 487 -25.22 -34.06 -27.41
N VAL A 488 -25.13 -34.89 -26.38
CA VAL A 488 -24.52 -34.55 -25.09
C VAL A 488 -23.43 -35.55 -24.76
N TRP A 489 -22.34 -35.05 -24.17
CA TRP A 489 -21.24 -35.83 -23.63
C TRP A 489 -20.67 -35.14 -22.43
N PHE A 490 -20.72 -35.75 -21.28
CA PHE A 490 -20.32 -35.11 -20.03
C PHE A 490 -18.88 -34.61 -20.09
N GLY A 491 -18.71 -33.32 -19.74
CA GLY A 491 -17.43 -32.63 -19.75
C GLY A 491 -17.00 -32.01 -21.08
N SER A 492 -17.74 -32.26 -22.21
CA SER A 492 -17.32 -31.72 -23.50
C SER A 492 -18.45 -31.20 -24.39
N LEU A 493 -19.60 -31.87 -24.46
CA LEU A 493 -20.72 -31.46 -25.32
C LEU A 493 -21.98 -31.31 -24.46
N ASP A 494 -22.58 -30.13 -24.49
CA ASP A 494 -23.80 -29.86 -23.73
C ASP A 494 -24.96 -29.43 -24.63
N MET A 495 -26.17 -29.53 -24.12
CA MET A 495 -27.35 -28.92 -24.69
C MET A 495 -27.86 -27.86 -23.73
N LYS A 496 -27.89 -26.62 -24.20
CA LYS A 496 -28.31 -25.48 -23.41
C LYS A 496 -29.33 -24.62 -24.15
N PHE A 497 -30.29 -24.10 -23.39
CA PHE A 497 -31.17 -23.05 -23.88
C PHE A 497 -31.45 -22.02 -22.78
N LYS A 498 -31.80 -20.81 -23.17
CA LYS A 498 -32.17 -19.72 -22.26
C LYS A 498 -33.69 -19.56 -22.23
N ASN A 499 -34.26 -19.46 -21.06
CA ASN A 499 -35.65 -19.09 -20.92
C ASN A 499 -35.85 -17.62 -21.28
N THR A 500 -36.31 -17.38 -22.52
CA THR A 500 -36.66 -16.05 -23.04
C THR A 500 -38.16 -15.76 -22.95
N SER A 501 -38.91 -16.59 -22.22
CA SER A 501 -40.32 -16.35 -21.95
C SER A 501 -40.54 -15.33 -20.81
N PRO A 502 -41.75 -14.73 -20.73
CA PRO A 502 -42.03 -13.71 -19.70
C PRO A 502 -42.23 -14.28 -18.29
N GLY A 503 -42.19 -15.60 -18.11
CA GLY A 503 -42.43 -16.28 -16.84
C GLY A 503 -41.50 -17.45 -16.62
N TYR A 504 -41.70 -18.15 -15.52
CA TYR A 504 -41.04 -19.44 -15.30
C TYR A 504 -41.53 -20.42 -16.36
N ILE A 505 -40.65 -21.32 -16.76
CA ILE A 505 -41.02 -22.51 -17.54
C ILE A 505 -40.84 -23.73 -16.62
N LEU A 506 -41.75 -24.68 -16.77
CA LEU A 506 -41.68 -26.01 -16.17
C LEU A 506 -41.30 -27.00 -17.25
N LEU A 507 -40.27 -27.78 -16.97
CA LEU A 507 -39.82 -28.86 -17.82
C LEU A 507 -40.49 -30.17 -17.37
N GLU A 508 -41.04 -30.90 -18.29
CA GLU A 508 -41.53 -32.26 -18.09
C GLU A 508 -40.96 -33.17 -19.15
N GLU A 509 -40.47 -34.31 -18.75
CA GLU A 509 -40.05 -35.33 -19.69
C GLU A 509 -40.48 -36.71 -19.21
N SER A 510 -41.08 -37.48 -20.08
CA SER A 510 -41.67 -38.76 -19.76
C SER A 510 -41.25 -39.85 -20.76
N VAL A 511 -41.17 -41.07 -20.24
CA VAL A 511 -40.86 -42.26 -21.03
C VAL A 511 -42.03 -43.23 -20.88
N ASP A 512 -42.79 -43.44 -21.96
CA ASP A 512 -43.81 -44.46 -22.01
C ASP A 512 -43.20 -45.78 -22.51
N THR A 513 -43.06 -46.73 -21.59
CA THR A 513 -42.43 -48.03 -21.87
C THR A 513 -43.34 -48.98 -22.65
N LYS A 514 -44.62 -48.69 -22.72
CA LYS A 514 -45.56 -49.51 -23.52
C LYS A 514 -45.52 -49.17 -25.00
N THR A 515 -45.45 -47.90 -25.31
CA THR A 515 -45.50 -47.40 -26.68
C THR A 515 -44.14 -46.96 -27.21
N GLY A 516 -43.12 -46.86 -26.36
CA GLY A 516 -41.76 -46.47 -26.74
C GLY A 516 -41.56 -44.95 -26.89
N TRP A 517 -42.52 -44.12 -26.57
CA TRP A 517 -42.39 -42.69 -26.70
C TRP A 517 -41.63 -42.07 -25.56
N VAL A 518 -40.64 -41.24 -25.88
CA VAL A 518 -40.00 -40.29 -25.00
C VAL A 518 -40.53 -38.92 -25.41
N THR A 519 -41.15 -38.22 -24.47
CA THR A 519 -41.81 -36.93 -24.72
C THR A 519 -41.28 -35.86 -23.82
N ALA A 520 -40.78 -34.76 -24.38
CA ALA A 520 -40.44 -33.56 -23.67
C ALA A 520 -41.54 -32.50 -23.82
N ARG A 521 -41.97 -31.89 -22.71
CA ARG A 521 -42.96 -30.83 -22.66
C ARG A 521 -42.38 -29.63 -21.88
N ILE A 522 -42.70 -28.46 -22.37
CA ILE A 522 -42.38 -27.21 -21.71
C ILE A 522 -43.67 -26.44 -21.47
N TYR A 523 -43.99 -26.27 -20.19
CA TYR A 523 -45.10 -25.44 -19.79
C TYR A 523 -44.57 -24.05 -19.42
N GLY A 524 -45.30 -23.02 -19.78
CA GLY A 524 -44.91 -21.64 -19.55
C GLY A 524 -46.06 -20.67 -19.75
N ARG A 525 -45.73 -19.40 -19.76
CA ARG A 525 -46.68 -18.37 -20.21
C ARG A 525 -46.58 -18.22 -21.72
N PRO A 526 -47.69 -17.94 -22.40
CA PRO A 526 -47.66 -17.75 -23.84
C PRO A 526 -46.61 -16.75 -24.27
N THR A 527 -45.73 -17.11 -25.18
CA THR A 527 -44.73 -16.19 -25.74
C THR A 527 -45.32 -15.34 -26.88
N GLY A 528 -46.47 -15.74 -27.42
CA GLY A 528 -47.03 -15.18 -28.64
C GLY A 528 -46.24 -15.54 -29.91
N LYS A 529 -45.21 -16.37 -29.75
CA LYS A 529 -44.38 -16.84 -30.88
C LYS A 529 -45.00 -18.11 -31.49
N HIS A 530 -44.95 -18.18 -32.81
CA HIS A 530 -45.22 -19.39 -33.59
C HIS A 530 -43.91 -19.79 -34.27
N VAL A 531 -43.50 -21.04 -34.11
CA VAL A 531 -42.20 -21.56 -34.58
C VAL A 531 -42.44 -22.70 -35.56
N GLU A 532 -41.86 -22.59 -36.73
CA GLU A 532 -41.80 -23.64 -37.72
C GLU A 532 -40.33 -24.05 -37.91
N MET A 533 -40.08 -25.35 -37.94
CA MET A 533 -38.76 -25.91 -38.20
C MET A 533 -38.81 -26.99 -39.23
N TRP A 534 -37.86 -26.97 -40.15
CA TRP A 534 -37.69 -28.02 -41.15
C TRP A 534 -36.21 -28.20 -41.49
N SER A 535 -35.84 -29.39 -41.98
CA SER A 535 -34.50 -29.64 -42.48
C SER A 535 -34.54 -30.24 -43.91
N LYS A 536 -33.51 -29.94 -44.70
CA LYS A 536 -33.35 -30.44 -46.08
C LYS A 536 -31.97 -31.04 -46.25
N LYS A 537 -31.88 -32.20 -46.90
CA LYS A 537 -30.63 -32.79 -47.35
C LYS A 537 -30.14 -31.98 -48.55
N VAL A 538 -28.98 -31.35 -48.42
CA VAL A 538 -28.41 -30.51 -49.48
C VAL A 538 -27.23 -31.19 -50.19
N TYR A 539 -26.67 -32.23 -49.58
CA TYR A 539 -25.60 -33.03 -50.19
C TYR A 539 -25.68 -34.47 -49.71
N SER A 540 -25.36 -35.42 -50.62
CA SER A 540 -25.32 -36.85 -50.30
C SER A 540 -24.18 -37.51 -51.06
N SER A 541 -23.36 -38.27 -50.37
CA SER A 541 -22.34 -39.15 -50.93
C SER A 541 -22.18 -40.40 -50.05
N PRO A 542 -21.47 -41.46 -50.51
CA PRO A 542 -21.20 -42.61 -49.67
C PRO A 542 -20.40 -42.29 -48.40
N LYS A 543 -19.71 -41.14 -48.36
CA LYS A 543 -18.84 -40.73 -47.23
C LYS A 543 -19.53 -39.81 -46.23
N MET A 544 -20.57 -39.07 -46.66
CA MET A 544 -21.28 -38.12 -45.80
C MET A 544 -22.56 -37.60 -46.41
N THR A 545 -23.45 -37.12 -45.54
CA THR A 545 -24.59 -36.29 -45.92
C THR A 545 -24.46 -34.92 -45.25
N LYS A 546 -25.01 -33.87 -45.92
CA LYS A 546 -25.15 -32.55 -45.33
C LYS A 546 -26.62 -32.16 -45.30
N TRP A 547 -27.02 -31.63 -44.14
CA TRP A 547 -28.36 -31.17 -43.91
C TRP A 547 -28.37 -29.72 -43.47
N VAL A 548 -29.31 -28.95 -43.97
CA VAL A 548 -29.55 -27.57 -43.53
C VAL A 548 -30.87 -27.53 -42.79
N THR A 549 -30.82 -27.05 -41.56
CA THR A 549 -32.00 -26.83 -40.73
C THR A 549 -32.39 -25.37 -40.78
N TYR A 550 -33.66 -25.15 -41.11
CA TYR A 550 -34.29 -23.83 -41.17
C TYR A 550 -35.21 -23.66 -39.97
N LYS A 551 -35.36 -22.42 -39.56
CA LYS A 551 -36.30 -22.01 -38.52
C LYS A 551 -37.00 -20.73 -38.97
N LYS A 552 -38.32 -20.68 -38.77
CA LYS A 552 -39.10 -19.46 -38.92
C LYS A 552 -39.83 -19.19 -37.62
N VAL A 553 -39.71 -17.97 -37.12
CA VAL A 553 -40.37 -17.51 -35.90
C VAL A 553 -41.19 -16.29 -36.24
N THR A 554 -42.48 -16.39 -35.98
CA THR A 554 -43.38 -15.25 -36.11
C THR A 554 -44.00 -14.89 -34.77
N LYS A 555 -44.33 -13.61 -34.58
CA LYS A 555 -45.08 -13.13 -33.43
C LYS A 555 -46.03 -12.02 -33.88
N ASP A 556 -47.29 -12.14 -33.53
CA ASP A 556 -48.34 -11.16 -33.88
C ASP A 556 -48.32 -10.80 -35.38
N GLY A 557 -48.14 -11.81 -36.23
CA GLY A 557 -48.05 -11.67 -37.67
C GLY A 557 -46.72 -11.12 -38.21
N LYS A 558 -45.80 -10.72 -37.36
CA LYS A 558 -44.46 -10.23 -37.75
C LYS A 558 -43.44 -11.36 -37.73
N VAL A 559 -42.62 -11.44 -38.76
CA VAL A 559 -41.47 -12.36 -38.79
C VAL A 559 -40.36 -11.82 -37.91
N LEU A 560 -39.97 -12.59 -36.89
CA LEU A 560 -38.86 -12.29 -36.00
C LEU A 560 -37.56 -12.93 -36.48
N PHE A 561 -37.68 -14.12 -37.09
CA PHE A 561 -36.56 -14.84 -37.68
C PHE A 561 -37.10 -15.71 -38.84
N ASP A 562 -36.39 -15.75 -39.94
CA ASP A 562 -36.66 -16.66 -41.07
C ASP A 562 -35.32 -16.95 -41.78
N GLY A 563 -34.80 -18.15 -41.60
CA GLY A 563 -33.50 -18.48 -42.17
C GLY A 563 -32.91 -19.80 -41.71
N VAL A 564 -31.64 -19.96 -42.03
CA VAL A 564 -30.85 -21.12 -41.63
C VAL A 564 -30.52 -21.04 -40.14
N LEU A 565 -30.91 -22.07 -39.39
CA LEU A 565 -30.54 -22.22 -37.99
C LEU A 565 -29.13 -22.80 -37.86
N HIS A 566 -28.85 -23.89 -38.60
CA HIS A 566 -27.52 -24.50 -38.67
C HIS A 566 -27.37 -25.44 -39.86
N THR A 567 -26.14 -25.85 -40.15
CA THR A 567 -25.81 -26.84 -41.18
C THR A 567 -24.98 -27.95 -40.52
N ASP A 568 -25.46 -29.19 -40.66
CA ASP A 568 -24.87 -30.36 -40.06
C ASP A 568 -24.31 -31.32 -41.10
N THR A 569 -23.24 -32.03 -40.75
CA THR A 569 -22.65 -33.08 -41.56
C THR A 569 -22.66 -34.38 -40.79
N TYR A 570 -23.30 -35.41 -41.39
CA TYR A 570 -23.35 -36.74 -40.85
C TYR A 570 -22.52 -37.69 -41.70
N LYS A 571 -21.88 -38.65 -41.07
CA LYS A 571 -21.02 -39.66 -41.68
C LYS A 571 -21.59 -41.04 -41.40
N PRO A 572 -21.40 -42.04 -42.30
CA PRO A 572 -21.74 -43.41 -41.95
C PRO A 572 -20.95 -43.86 -40.73
N LEU A 573 -21.54 -44.71 -39.92
CA LEU A 573 -20.80 -45.37 -38.82
C LEU A 573 -19.65 -46.18 -39.41
N LYS A 574 -18.56 -46.19 -38.73
CA LYS A 574 -17.40 -47.00 -39.10
C LYS A 574 -17.75 -48.45 -38.77
N ASN A 575 -17.68 -49.32 -39.78
CA ASN A 575 -17.74 -50.74 -39.55
C ASN A 575 -16.48 -51.16 -38.78
N ASP A 576 -16.65 -52.09 -37.83
CA ASP A 576 -15.54 -52.68 -37.12
C ASP A 576 -14.66 -53.52 -38.03
#